data_590894f5135efc14788280fe5a28a56e
#
_entry.id   590894f5135efc14788280fe5a28a56e
#
_cell.length_a   1.000
_cell.length_b   1.000
_cell.length_c   1.000
_cell.angle_alpha   90.00
_cell.angle_beta   90.00
_cell.angle_gamma   90.00
#
_symmetry.space_group_name_H-M   'P 1'
#
loop_
_entity.id
_entity.type
_entity.pdbx_description
1 polymer ?
#
loop_
_entity_poly.entity_id
_entity_poly.type
_entity_poly.pdbx_seq_one_letter_code
_entity_poly.pdbx_strand_id
1 'polypeptide(L)'
;MPTLKDVAALAGVSAATVSLYLNGKAAGRISSQKQKEIEEALQQLSYQPTPAARELKRLKNIPRVYTVAVYWAADPRSALLSKVMTGIQASLAKKPDIPFNVVICPYQPNELYKQKGLIEPHLYNYDASIIANTSMMDMEYLDSIKPNIPVVLLNRRLEQYSYVSINNQKMGAALADMIADRGFKRVAVFRTQSPYLAVNDRVTGFISGCRSKGVDMPNHALFYTDNSTDGGIQAARDFLKLEERPDVVFCDSDAIALGALYAFYQAGVRIPKDLSVISIGLHHSSTSKCSIPPLTVSEVPLTQMAEGCMDYVIRALTDKSYAADPEPVHVELETKIIVRESFQ
;
A
#
# COMPACT_ATOMS: atom_id res chain seq x y z
N MET A 1 8.03 -48.53 22.26
CA MET A 1 7.29 -48.43 20.98
C MET A 1 8.25 -48.71 19.84
N PRO A 2 7.90 -49.56 18.88
CA PRO A 2 8.76 -49.81 17.74
C PRO A 2 9.02 -48.52 16.97
N THR A 3 10.23 -48.38 16.45
CA THR A 3 10.68 -47.26 15.69
C THR A 3 10.76 -47.55 14.19
N LEU A 4 10.90 -46.55 13.35
CA LEU A 4 11.10 -46.73 11.91
C LEU A 4 12.37 -47.55 11.61
N LYS A 5 13.38 -47.48 12.50
CA LYS A 5 14.64 -48.24 12.38
C LYS A 5 14.38 -49.74 12.68
N ASP A 6 13.50 -50.06 13.61
CA ASP A 6 13.17 -51.45 13.93
C ASP A 6 12.42 -52.12 12.77
N VAL A 7 11.51 -51.41 12.12
CA VAL A 7 10.83 -51.86 10.89
C VAL A 7 11.84 -52.11 9.77
N ALA A 8 12.78 -51.17 9.59
CA ALA A 8 13.81 -51.26 8.58
C ALA A 8 14.75 -52.45 8.78
N ALA A 9 15.13 -52.70 10.03
CA ALA A 9 15.95 -53.87 10.41
C ALA A 9 15.22 -55.19 10.14
N LEU A 10 13.92 -55.28 10.51
CA LEU A 10 13.13 -56.47 10.31
C LEU A 10 12.86 -56.77 8.82
N ALA A 11 12.62 -55.72 8.01
CA ALA A 11 12.39 -55.85 6.57
C ALA A 11 13.70 -55.96 5.75
N GLY A 12 14.85 -55.90 6.37
CA GLY A 12 16.16 -55.96 5.68
C GLY A 12 16.38 -54.81 4.66
N VAL A 13 15.94 -53.60 5.03
CA VAL A 13 16.05 -52.39 4.17
C VAL A 13 16.54 -51.18 4.97
N SER A 14 16.85 -50.09 4.29
CA SER A 14 17.18 -48.83 4.99
C SER A 14 15.92 -48.15 5.58
N ALA A 15 16.09 -47.35 6.64
CA ALA A 15 15.00 -46.54 7.18
C ALA A 15 14.45 -45.55 6.13
N ALA A 16 15.28 -45.08 5.20
CA ALA A 16 14.86 -44.28 4.06
C ALA A 16 13.93 -45.04 3.11
N THR A 17 14.17 -46.33 2.88
CA THR A 17 13.32 -47.21 2.06
C THR A 17 11.96 -47.40 2.69
N VAL A 18 11.91 -47.68 4.01
CA VAL A 18 10.62 -47.77 4.77
C VAL A 18 9.88 -46.45 4.70
N SER A 19 10.58 -45.33 4.85
CA SER A 19 9.97 -43.97 4.73
C SER A 19 9.40 -43.72 3.32
N LEU A 20 10.08 -44.16 2.26
CA LEU A 20 9.57 -44.09 0.89
C LEU A 20 8.29 -44.90 0.69
N TYR A 21 8.24 -46.13 1.26
CA TYR A 21 7.05 -46.98 1.23
C TYR A 21 5.87 -46.34 1.93
N LEU A 22 6.05 -45.91 3.20
CA LEU A 22 5.02 -45.24 4.00
C LEU A 22 4.52 -43.93 3.38
N ASN A 23 5.34 -43.31 2.51
CA ASN A 23 4.97 -42.09 1.81
C ASN A 23 4.32 -42.32 0.43
N GLY A 24 4.01 -43.59 0.07
CA GLY A 24 3.40 -43.89 -1.22
C GLY A 24 4.29 -43.67 -2.44
N LYS A 25 5.61 -43.47 -2.24
CA LYS A 25 6.62 -43.23 -3.29
C LYS A 25 7.40 -44.51 -3.66
N ALA A 26 6.82 -45.68 -3.38
CA ALA A 26 7.46 -46.98 -3.61
C ALA A 26 7.43 -47.41 -5.09
N ALA A 27 6.43 -46.95 -5.87
CA ALA A 27 6.25 -47.34 -7.26
C ALA A 27 7.50 -47.01 -8.11
N GLY A 28 8.05 -48.00 -8.78
CA GLY A 28 9.24 -47.92 -9.61
C GLY A 28 10.58 -47.70 -8.87
N ARG A 29 10.57 -47.64 -7.52
CA ARG A 29 11.76 -47.39 -6.70
C ARG A 29 12.07 -48.54 -5.72
N ILE A 30 11.05 -49.33 -5.35
CA ILE A 30 11.16 -50.47 -4.43
C ILE A 30 10.50 -51.64 -5.13
N SER A 31 11.20 -52.81 -5.20
CA SER A 31 10.66 -54.02 -5.81
C SER A 31 9.42 -54.49 -5.06
N SER A 32 8.49 -55.14 -5.75
CA SER A 32 7.25 -55.69 -5.15
C SER A 32 7.52 -56.63 -3.98
N GLN A 33 8.60 -57.44 -4.07
CA GLN A 33 9.02 -58.30 -2.99
C GLN A 33 9.43 -57.53 -1.73
N LYS A 34 10.21 -56.44 -1.88
CA LYS A 34 10.64 -55.61 -0.75
C LYS A 34 9.48 -54.78 -0.16
N GLN A 35 8.51 -54.41 -0.99
CA GLN A 35 7.29 -53.78 -0.48
C GLN A 35 6.50 -54.70 0.44
N LYS A 36 6.38 -55.99 0.06
CA LYS A 36 5.70 -57.02 0.85
C LYS A 36 6.42 -57.26 2.18
N GLU A 37 7.76 -57.38 2.15
CA GLU A 37 8.58 -57.56 3.37
C GLU A 37 8.45 -56.36 4.33
N ILE A 38 8.35 -55.13 3.82
CA ILE A 38 8.11 -53.95 4.63
C ILE A 38 6.71 -54.00 5.25
N GLU A 39 5.69 -54.41 4.50
CA GLU A 39 4.33 -54.49 4.96
C GLU A 39 4.16 -55.53 6.09
N GLU A 40 4.77 -56.70 5.92
CA GLU A 40 4.82 -57.77 6.92
C GLU A 40 5.53 -57.29 8.21
N ALA A 41 6.65 -56.57 8.08
CA ALA A 41 7.39 -56.00 9.21
C ALA A 41 6.56 -54.93 9.97
N LEU A 42 5.81 -54.12 9.25
CA LEU A 42 4.90 -53.11 9.85
C LEU A 42 3.81 -53.77 10.65
N GLN A 43 3.21 -54.84 10.12
CA GLN A 43 2.15 -55.59 10.81
C GLN A 43 2.71 -56.33 12.03
N GLN A 44 3.81 -57.03 11.89
CA GLN A 44 4.43 -57.79 12.97
C GLN A 44 4.84 -56.95 14.17
N LEU A 45 5.38 -55.72 13.89
CA LEU A 45 5.74 -54.78 14.94
C LEU A 45 4.59 -53.88 15.38
N SER A 46 3.39 -54.05 14.80
CA SER A 46 2.26 -53.12 15.01
C SER A 46 2.70 -51.64 14.95
N TYR A 47 3.62 -51.34 14.01
CA TYR A 47 4.18 -50.02 13.90
C TYR A 47 3.15 -49.03 13.39
N GLN A 48 2.95 -47.98 14.13
CA GLN A 48 2.20 -46.78 13.66
C GLN A 48 3.09 -45.56 13.75
N PRO A 49 3.10 -44.72 12.70
CA PRO A 49 3.78 -43.45 12.77
C PRO A 49 3.32 -42.65 13.97
N THR A 50 4.25 -42.05 14.71
CA THR A 50 3.92 -41.24 15.89
C THR A 50 2.97 -40.10 15.50
N PRO A 51 2.11 -39.62 16.43
CA PRO A 51 1.27 -38.43 16.18
C PRO A 51 2.08 -37.24 15.64
N ALA A 52 3.27 -37.01 16.19
CA ALA A 52 4.18 -35.96 15.72
C ALA A 52 4.67 -36.18 14.28
N ALA A 53 4.99 -37.44 13.89
CA ALA A 53 5.40 -37.75 12.52
C ALA A 53 4.23 -37.62 11.53
N ARG A 54 3.01 -37.96 11.95
CA ARG A 54 1.78 -37.74 11.16
C ARG A 54 1.49 -36.25 10.98
N GLU A 55 1.63 -35.48 12.04
CA GLU A 55 1.42 -34.04 12.01
C GLU A 55 2.48 -33.32 11.13
N LEU A 56 3.76 -33.68 11.27
CA LEU A 56 4.84 -33.20 10.38
C LEU A 56 4.57 -33.53 8.91
N LYS A 57 4.00 -34.70 8.61
CA LYS A 57 3.62 -35.07 7.24
C LYS A 57 2.42 -34.26 6.75
N ARG A 58 1.46 -34.00 7.61
CA ARG A 58 0.31 -33.14 7.32
C ARG A 58 0.76 -31.71 7.03
N LEU A 59 1.65 -31.18 7.87
CA LEU A 59 2.23 -29.83 7.71
C LEU A 59 3.06 -29.67 6.42
N LYS A 60 3.76 -30.75 5.97
CA LYS A 60 4.48 -30.73 4.69
C LYS A 60 3.59 -30.67 3.46
N ASN A 61 2.34 -31.08 3.58
CA ASN A 61 1.36 -31.05 2.49
C ASN A 61 0.42 -29.85 2.55
N ILE A 62 0.53 -29.00 3.59
CA ILE A 62 -0.19 -27.73 3.64
C ILE A 62 0.61 -26.72 2.81
N PRO A 63 -0.02 -26.03 1.85
CA PRO A 63 0.63 -24.94 1.14
C PRO A 63 1.19 -23.91 2.13
N ARG A 64 2.43 -23.46 1.93
CA ARG A 64 3.01 -22.39 2.74
C ARG A 64 2.14 -21.16 2.60
N VAL A 65 1.63 -20.66 3.72
CA VAL A 65 0.91 -19.37 3.78
C VAL A 65 1.94 -18.28 4.02
N TYR A 66 2.04 -17.33 3.11
CA TYR A 66 2.89 -16.15 3.28
C TYR A 66 2.17 -15.09 4.07
N THR A 67 2.86 -14.41 4.99
CA THR A 67 2.29 -13.31 5.76
C THR A 67 2.96 -11.99 5.41
N VAL A 68 2.17 -11.04 4.96
CA VAL A 68 2.61 -9.71 4.54
C VAL A 68 2.14 -8.68 5.55
N ALA A 69 3.08 -7.96 6.16
CA ALA A 69 2.79 -6.83 7.05
C ALA A 69 2.57 -5.56 6.23
N VAL A 70 1.46 -4.88 6.45
CA VAL A 70 1.18 -3.55 5.87
C VAL A 70 1.28 -2.52 6.97
N TYR A 71 2.42 -1.84 7.07
CA TYR A 71 2.63 -0.76 8.01
C TYR A 71 1.93 0.50 7.53
N TRP A 72 0.97 0.94 8.31
CA TRP A 72 0.10 2.06 7.99
C TRP A 72 0.14 3.10 9.10
N ALA A 73 0.72 4.27 8.83
CA ALA A 73 0.66 5.36 9.80
C ALA A 73 -0.78 5.83 9.98
N ALA A 74 -1.17 6.08 11.23
CA ALA A 74 -2.51 6.50 11.60
C ALA A 74 -2.95 7.72 10.78
N ASP A 75 -4.02 7.58 10.04
CA ASP A 75 -4.58 8.59 9.17
C ASP A 75 -6.11 8.61 9.35
N PRO A 76 -6.73 9.75 9.63
CA PRO A 76 -8.17 9.84 9.83
C PRO A 76 -8.97 9.46 8.57
N ARG A 77 -8.34 9.45 7.39
CA ARG A 77 -8.96 9.15 6.11
C ARG A 77 -9.02 7.65 5.86
N SER A 78 -10.00 6.98 6.46
CA SER A 78 -10.22 5.52 6.32
C SER A 78 -10.36 5.04 4.86
N ALA A 79 -10.86 5.90 3.96
CA ALA A 79 -10.99 5.60 2.54
C ALA A 79 -9.65 5.29 1.84
N LEU A 80 -8.54 5.83 2.33
CA LEU A 80 -7.22 5.53 1.76
C LEU A 80 -6.82 4.07 2.01
N LEU A 81 -7.00 3.59 3.23
CA LEU A 81 -6.72 2.20 3.57
C LEU A 81 -7.61 1.25 2.76
N SER A 82 -8.89 1.60 2.57
CA SER A 82 -9.81 0.82 1.72
C SER A 82 -9.29 0.69 0.29
N LYS A 83 -8.79 1.77 -0.33
CA LYS A 83 -8.18 1.73 -1.67
C LYS A 83 -6.92 0.84 -1.71
N VAL A 84 -6.08 0.91 -0.69
CA VAL A 84 -4.88 0.06 -0.59
C VAL A 84 -5.29 -1.40 -0.51
N MET A 85 -6.25 -1.74 0.34
CA MET A 85 -6.75 -3.12 0.46
C MET A 85 -7.38 -3.62 -0.84
N THR A 86 -8.11 -2.76 -1.57
CA THR A 86 -8.65 -3.10 -2.90
C THR A 86 -7.53 -3.44 -3.89
N GLY A 87 -6.44 -2.66 -3.91
CA GLY A 87 -5.29 -2.95 -4.78
C GLY A 87 -4.58 -4.25 -4.40
N ILE A 88 -4.35 -4.48 -3.12
CA ILE A 88 -3.78 -5.73 -2.62
C ILE A 88 -4.64 -6.93 -3.03
N GLN A 89 -5.96 -6.84 -2.84
CA GLN A 89 -6.90 -7.91 -3.22
C GLN A 89 -6.90 -8.17 -4.72
N ALA A 90 -6.82 -7.12 -5.57
CA ALA A 90 -6.73 -7.26 -7.01
C ALA A 90 -5.48 -8.04 -7.43
N SER A 91 -4.34 -7.78 -6.80
CA SER A 91 -3.09 -8.52 -7.03
C SER A 91 -3.22 -9.99 -6.59
N LEU A 92 -3.73 -10.24 -5.38
CA LEU A 92 -3.92 -11.60 -4.85
C LEU A 92 -4.86 -12.45 -5.71
N ALA A 93 -5.91 -11.84 -6.28
CA ALA A 93 -6.85 -12.53 -7.16
C ALA A 93 -6.20 -13.08 -8.44
N LYS A 94 -5.04 -12.55 -8.86
CA LYS A 94 -4.27 -13.07 -10.01
C LYS A 94 -3.51 -14.37 -9.67
N LYS A 95 -3.35 -14.72 -8.39
CA LYS A 95 -2.58 -15.88 -7.90
C LYS A 95 -3.35 -16.66 -6.82
N PRO A 96 -4.54 -17.18 -7.13
CA PRO A 96 -5.42 -17.80 -6.13
C PRO A 96 -4.84 -19.05 -5.49
N ASP A 97 -3.89 -19.72 -6.16
CA ASP A 97 -3.26 -20.95 -5.66
C ASP A 97 -2.19 -20.70 -4.58
N ILE A 98 -1.81 -19.45 -4.35
CA ILE A 98 -0.81 -19.08 -3.36
C ILE A 98 -1.51 -18.38 -2.19
N PRO A 99 -1.59 -19.01 -1.02
CA PRO A 99 -2.29 -18.41 0.11
C PRO A 99 -1.44 -17.32 0.78
N PHE A 100 -2.05 -16.17 1.00
CA PHE A 100 -1.47 -15.03 1.69
C PHE A 100 -2.34 -14.59 2.86
N ASN A 101 -1.70 -14.23 3.98
CA ASN A 101 -2.27 -13.44 5.05
C ASN A 101 -1.77 -12.00 4.91
N VAL A 102 -2.66 -11.03 5.02
CA VAL A 102 -2.32 -9.61 5.05
C VAL A 102 -2.64 -9.06 6.44
N VAL A 103 -1.63 -8.56 7.13
CA VAL A 103 -1.74 -8.03 8.48
C VAL A 103 -1.53 -6.52 8.45
N ILE A 104 -2.54 -5.77 8.87
CA ILE A 104 -2.40 -4.31 9.02
C ILE A 104 -1.70 -4.02 10.34
N CYS A 105 -0.58 -3.31 10.27
CA CYS A 105 0.23 -2.90 11.40
C CYS A 105 0.13 -1.37 11.57
N PRO A 106 -0.86 -0.87 12.33
CA PRO A 106 -1.01 0.56 12.53
C PRO A 106 0.10 1.10 13.43
N TYR A 107 0.57 2.32 13.12
CA TYR A 107 1.54 3.02 13.96
C TYR A 107 1.27 4.53 13.93
N GLN A 108 1.82 5.26 14.90
CA GLN A 108 1.73 6.73 14.91
C GLN A 108 2.82 7.33 14.00
N PRO A 109 2.54 8.41 13.26
CA PRO A 109 3.56 9.12 12.49
C PRO A 109 4.78 9.46 13.35
N ASN A 110 5.99 9.32 12.81
CA ASN A 110 7.29 9.44 13.47
C ASN A 110 7.62 8.30 14.45
N GLU A 111 6.83 7.22 14.49
CA GLU A 111 7.02 6.11 15.43
C GLU A 111 7.23 4.74 14.74
N LEU A 112 7.57 4.74 13.46
CA LEU A 112 7.84 3.49 12.72
C LEU A 112 8.95 2.66 13.39
N TYR A 113 9.93 3.31 14.04
CA TYR A 113 11.00 2.64 14.77
C TYR A 113 10.52 1.75 15.93
N LYS A 114 9.30 1.95 16.42
CA LYS A 114 8.67 1.10 17.44
C LYS A 114 8.15 -0.23 16.89
N GLN A 115 8.07 -0.37 15.56
CA GLN A 115 7.53 -1.54 14.89
C GLN A 115 8.59 -2.64 14.79
N LYS A 116 8.77 -3.41 15.88
CA LYS A 116 9.78 -4.47 15.98
C LYS A 116 9.70 -5.51 14.86
N GLY A 117 8.48 -5.81 14.37
CA GLY A 117 8.28 -6.75 13.26
C GLY A 117 8.97 -6.37 11.96
N LEU A 118 9.42 -5.12 11.80
CA LEU A 118 10.19 -4.69 10.65
C LEU A 118 11.67 -5.15 10.72
N ILE A 119 12.26 -5.21 11.93
CA ILE A 119 13.65 -5.61 12.16
C ILE A 119 13.74 -7.09 12.56
N GLU A 120 12.77 -7.57 13.34
CA GLU A 120 12.68 -8.94 13.85
C GLU A 120 11.44 -9.65 13.24
N PRO A 121 11.32 -9.74 11.91
CA PRO A 121 10.12 -10.26 11.26
C PRO A 121 9.82 -11.71 11.62
N HIS A 122 10.86 -12.50 11.97
CA HIS A 122 10.72 -13.88 12.39
C HIS A 122 9.92 -14.05 13.68
N LEU A 123 9.92 -13.05 14.58
CA LEU A 123 9.12 -13.07 15.82
C LEU A 123 7.62 -12.90 15.54
N TYR A 124 7.27 -12.33 14.37
CA TYR A 124 5.90 -12.05 13.95
C TYR A 124 5.46 -12.93 12.78
N ASN A 125 6.33 -13.84 12.30
CA ASN A 125 6.13 -14.67 11.10
C ASN A 125 5.80 -13.84 9.84
N TYR A 126 6.44 -12.66 9.68
CA TYR A 126 6.31 -11.84 8.48
C TYR A 126 7.29 -12.31 7.42
N ASP A 127 6.80 -12.50 6.18
CA ASP A 127 7.59 -12.89 5.02
C ASP A 127 7.96 -11.68 4.15
N ALA A 128 7.16 -10.61 4.18
CA ALA A 128 7.41 -9.36 3.48
C ALA A 128 6.68 -8.19 4.15
N SER A 129 7.02 -6.95 3.77
CA SER A 129 6.40 -5.74 4.29
C SER A 129 6.08 -4.74 3.19
N ILE A 130 4.88 -4.12 3.28
CA ILE A 130 4.49 -2.94 2.53
C ILE A 130 4.44 -1.77 3.52
N ILE A 131 5.12 -0.66 3.24
CA ILE A 131 5.17 0.49 4.14
C ILE A 131 4.56 1.71 3.45
N ALA A 132 3.62 2.36 4.13
CA ALA A 132 2.86 3.49 3.59
C ALA A 132 2.71 4.63 4.61
N ASN A 133 2.36 5.81 4.12
CA ASN A 133 2.09 7.00 4.94
C ASN A 133 3.23 7.41 5.88
N THR A 134 4.47 7.18 5.50
CA THR A 134 5.65 7.57 6.32
C THR A 134 5.82 9.08 6.39
N SER A 135 6.25 9.55 7.55
CA SER A 135 6.76 10.92 7.78
C SER A 135 8.23 11.05 7.35
N MET A 136 8.81 12.24 7.51
CA MET A 136 10.24 12.45 7.28
C MET A 136 11.09 11.60 8.24
N MET A 137 10.78 11.61 9.55
CA MET A 137 11.50 10.81 10.55
C MET A 137 11.37 9.31 10.31
N ASP A 138 10.21 8.84 9.84
CA ASP A 138 10.03 7.44 9.47
C ASP A 138 10.90 7.07 8.27
N MET A 139 11.08 7.98 7.30
CA MET A 139 11.95 7.76 6.15
C MET A 139 13.44 7.76 6.54
N GLU A 140 13.87 8.66 7.42
CA GLU A 140 15.23 8.66 7.99
C GLU A 140 15.52 7.36 8.74
N TYR A 141 14.54 6.87 9.51
CA TYR A 141 14.65 5.57 10.16
C TYR A 141 14.80 4.43 9.15
N LEU A 142 13.96 4.38 8.10
CA LEU A 142 14.06 3.37 7.05
C LEU A 142 15.41 3.42 6.33
N ASP A 143 15.96 4.61 6.11
CA ASP A 143 17.27 4.77 5.49
C ASP A 143 18.41 4.20 6.36
N SER A 144 18.22 4.21 7.68
CA SER A 144 19.20 3.72 8.65
C SER A 144 19.18 2.21 8.91
N ILE A 145 18.17 1.48 8.42
CA ILE A 145 18.00 0.05 8.68
C ILE A 145 18.07 -0.77 7.40
N LYS A 146 18.36 -2.07 7.55
CA LYS A 146 18.36 -3.04 6.47
C LYS A 146 17.55 -4.28 6.88
N PRO A 147 16.24 -4.31 6.65
CA PRO A 147 15.40 -5.48 6.91
C PRO A 147 15.89 -6.71 6.13
N ASN A 148 15.75 -7.89 6.74
CA ASN A 148 16.14 -9.16 6.13
C ASN A 148 14.99 -9.86 5.38
N ILE A 149 13.89 -9.16 5.14
CA ILE A 149 12.75 -9.58 4.32
C ILE A 149 12.51 -8.56 3.21
N PRO A 150 11.83 -8.94 2.11
CA PRO A 150 11.41 -7.99 1.09
C PRO A 150 10.56 -6.85 1.68
N VAL A 151 10.95 -5.62 1.37
CA VAL A 151 10.22 -4.40 1.74
C VAL A 151 9.90 -3.60 0.49
N VAL A 152 8.67 -3.11 0.37
CA VAL A 152 8.26 -2.20 -0.68
C VAL A 152 7.58 -0.96 -0.10
N LEU A 153 7.96 0.20 -0.62
CA LEU A 153 7.41 1.48 -0.18
C LEU A 153 6.26 1.91 -1.09
N LEU A 154 5.13 2.27 -0.49
CA LEU A 154 3.98 2.79 -1.21
C LEU A 154 3.98 4.32 -1.18
N ASN A 155 4.13 4.93 -2.36
CA ASN A 155 4.21 6.39 -2.56
C ASN A 155 5.33 7.07 -1.76
N ARG A 156 6.46 6.39 -1.61
CA ARG A 156 7.71 6.88 -1.01
C ARG A 156 8.87 6.35 -1.83
N ARG A 157 10.04 6.99 -1.71
CA ARG A 157 11.24 6.64 -2.49
C ARG A 157 12.46 6.60 -1.58
N LEU A 158 13.14 5.48 -1.58
CA LEU A 158 14.50 5.27 -1.07
C LEU A 158 15.17 4.27 -2.02
N GLU A 159 16.36 4.59 -2.49
CA GLU A 159 17.05 3.82 -3.53
C GLU A 159 17.32 2.36 -3.12
N GLN A 160 17.54 2.11 -1.83
CA GLN A 160 17.79 0.76 -1.31
C GLN A 160 16.53 -0.10 -1.17
N TYR A 161 15.34 0.46 -1.35
CA TYR A 161 14.07 -0.27 -1.26
C TYR A 161 13.33 -0.26 -2.61
N SER A 162 12.62 -1.34 -2.86
CA SER A 162 11.61 -1.31 -3.92
C SER A 162 10.50 -0.32 -3.57
N TYR A 163 9.95 0.34 -4.59
CA TYR A 163 8.83 1.24 -4.39
C TYR A 163 7.89 1.31 -5.60
N VAL A 164 6.63 1.62 -5.30
CA VAL A 164 5.65 2.05 -6.28
C VAL A 164 5.17 3.44 -5.88
N SER A 165 5.45 4.44 -6.70
CA SER A 165 5.21 5.85 -6.37
C SER A 165 4.65 6.63 -7.56
N ILE A 166 4.30 7.88 -7.32
CA ILE A 166 4.06 8.92 -8.33
C ILE A 166 5.04 10.06 -8.12
N ASN A 167 5.19 10.93 -9.10
CA ASN A 167 5.89 12.20 -8.91
C ASN A 167 4.93 13.21 -8.28
N ASN A 168 4.95 13.32 -6.95
CA ASN A 168 4.04 14.19 -6.20
C ASN A 168 4.26 15.69 -6.52
N GLN A 169 5.50 16.13 -6.75
CA GLN A 169 5.78 17.51 -7.13
C GLN A 169 5.25 17.81 -8.54
N LYS A 170 5.50 16.93 -9.53
CA LYS A 170 4.98 17.06 -10.89
C LYS A 170 3.44 17.07 -10.89
N MET A 171 2.81 16.27 -10.03
CA MET A 171 1.36 16.25 -9.85
C MET A 171 0.80 17.62 -9.43
N GLY A 172 1.44 18.26 -8.45
CA GLY A 172 1.08 19.60 -8.01
C GLY A 172 1.33 20.66 -9.09
N ALA A 173 2.50 20.62 -9.73
CA ALA A 173 2.86 21.55 -10.81
C ALA A 173 1.88 21.48 -11.99
N ALA A 174 1.42 20.30 -12.37
CA ALA A 174 0.45 20.14 -13.46
C ALA A 174 -0.90 20.83 -13.19
N LEU A 175 -1.33 20.92 -11.91
CA LEU A 175 -2.51 21.71 -11.55
C LEU A 175 -2.24 23.22 -11.67
N ALA A 176 -1.05 23.68 -11.34
CA ALA A 176 -0.65 25.07 -11.52
C ALA A 176 -0.59 25.43 -13.01
N ASP A 177 -0.05 24.56 -13.87
CA ASP A 177 -0.07 24.74 -15.33
C ASP A 177 -1.51 24.88 -15.84
N MET A 178 -2.42 24.01 -15.40
CA MET A 178 -3.83 24.07 -15.79
C MET A 178 -4.51 25.39 -15.40
N ILE A 179 -4.19 25.95 -14.22
CA ILE A 179 -4.70 27.26 -13.78
C ILE A 179 -4.17 28.38 -14.67
N ALA A 180 -2.85 28.39 -14.91
CA ALA A 180 -2.19 29.40 -15.72
C ALA A 180 -2.67 29.39 -17.18
N ASP A 181 -2.82 28.21 -17.78
CA ASP A 181 -3.29 28.01 -19.16
C ASP A 181 -4.71 28.56 -19.37
N ARG A 182 -5.53 28.59 -18.31
CA ARG A 182 -6.87 29.21 -18.34
C ARG A 182 -6.87 30.69 -18.02
N GLY A 183 -5.70 31.30 -17.80
CA GLY A 183 -5.54 32.73 -17.61
C GLY A 183 -5.82 33.23 -16.20
N PHE A 184 -6.06 32.33 -15.23
CA PHE A 184 -6.21 32.73 -13.84
C PHE A 184 -4.92 33.33 -13.28
N LYS A 185 -5.04 34.38 -12.48
CA LYS A 185 -3.89 35.15 -11.97
C LYS A 185 -3.68 35.02 -10.48
N ARG A 186 -4.70 34.63 -9.71
CA ARG A 186 -4.63 34.50 -8.25
C ARG A 186 -5.27 33.20 -7.78
N VAL A 187 -4.63 32.56 -6.81
CA VAL A 187 -5.08 31.31 -6.22
C VAL A 187 -5.02 31.36 -4.70
N ALA A 188 -6.01 30.79 -4.05
CA ALA A 188 -5.97 30.45 -2.62
C ALA A 188 -5.64 28.96 -2.45
N VAL A 189 -4.98 28.62 -1.34
CA VAL A 189 -4.59 27.24 -1.02
C VAL A 189 -5.17 26.86 0.33
N PHE A 190 -6.00 25.84 0.34
CA PHE A 190 -6.51 25.18 1.55
C PHE A 190 -5.69 23.89 1.75
N ARG A 191 -4.86 23.86 2.77
CA ARG A 191 -3.90 22.78 2.97
C ARG A 191 -3.91 22.24 4.38
N THR A 192 -3.54 20.99 4.49
CA THR A 192 -3.33 20.29 5.77
C THR A 192 -1.96 20.63 6.36
N GLN A 193 -1.88 20.78 7.67
CA GLN A 193 -0.63 20.63 8.40
C GLN A 193 -0.36 19.13 8.57
N SER A 194 0.39 18.56 7.64
CA SER A 194 0.60 17.12 7.57
C SER A 194 2.07 16.74 7.78
N PRO A 195 2.36 15.70 8.57
CA PRO A 195 3.70 15.14 8.66
C PRO A 195 4.11 14.34 7.40
N TYR A 196 3.15 14.09 6.50
CA TYR A 196 3.35 13.18 5.37
C TYR A 196 4.00 13.88 4.18
N LEU A 197 5.16 13.39 3.75
CA LEU A 197 5.96 13.95 2.65
C LEU A 197 5.16 14.15 1.37
N ALA A 198 4.40 13.16 0.92
CA ALA A 198 3.67 13.24 -0.34
C ALA A 198 2.65 14.39 -0.39
N VAL A 199 2.07 14.78 0.76
CA VAL A 199 1.17 15.95 0.84
C VAL A 199 1.97 17.23 0.64
N ASN A 200 3.09 17.36 1.36
CA ASN A 200 3.95 18.52 1.28
C ASN A 200 4.56 18.69 -0.13
N ASP A 201 5.00 17.59 -0.75
CA ASP A 201 5.55 17.60 -2.11
C ASP A 201 4.54 18.11 -3.14
N ARG A 202 3.26 17.67 -3.05
CA ARG A 202 2.20 18.15 -3.95
C ARG A 202 1.97 19.64 -3.82
N VAL A 203 1.84 20.11 -2.57
CA VAL A 203 1.62 21.54 -2.31
C VAL A 203 2.83 22.36 -2.74
N THR A 204 4.06 21.89 -2.48
CA THR A 204 5.30 22.56 -2.91
C THR A 204 5.37 22.63 -4.43
N GLY A 205 5.07 21.52 -5.13
CA GLY A 205 5.01 21.48 -6.59
C GLY A 205 3.98 22.46 -7.15
N PHE A 206 2.79 22.52 -6.54
CA PHE A 206 1.73 23.45 -6.92
C PHE A 206 2.16 24.93 -6.73
N ILE A 207 2.65 25.29 -5.55
CA ILE A 207 3.08 26.67 -5.26
C ILE A 207 4.23 27.10 -6.16
N SER A 208 5.23 26.24 -6.36
CA SER A 208 6.36 26.51 -7.24
C SER A 208 5.92 26.67 -8.70
N GLY A 209 4.98 25.80 -9.14
CA GLY A 209 4.38 25.89 -10.46
C GLY A 209 3.62 27.20 -10.66
N CYS A 210 2.76 27.60 -9.72
CA CYS A 210 2.05 28.88 -9.76
C CYS A 210 3.03 30.07 -9.88
N ARG A 211 4.08 30.10 -9.04
CA ARG A 211 5.09 31.15 -9.06
C ARG A 211 5.80 31.22 -10.41
N SER A 212 6.19 30.09 -10.99
CA SER A 212 6.89 30.05 -12.28
C SER A 212 6.03 30.53 -13.45
N LYS A 213 4.71 30.43 -13.32
CA LYS A 213 3.73 30.88 -14.34
C LYS A 213 3.12 32.25 -14.07
N GLY A 214 3.59 32.96 -13.05
CA GLY A 214 3.05 34.27 -12.68
C GLY A 214 1.63 34.24 -12.13
N VAL A 215 1.21 33.11 -11.56
CA VAL A 215 -0.02 33.01 -10.77
C VAL A 215 0.32 33.34 -9.33
N ASP A 216 -0.27 34.41 -8.82
CA ASP A 216 -0.02 34.90 -7.47
C ASP A 216 -0.78 34.09 -6.41
N MET A 217 -0.13 33.82 -5.29
CA MET A 217 -0.71 33.26 -4.09
C MET A 217 -0.43 34.24 -2.94
N PRO A 218 -1.33 35.16 -2.64
CA PRO A 218 -1.16 36.07 -1.54
C PRO A 218 -0.98 35.34 -0.20
N ASN A 219 -0.12 35.83 0.69
CA ASN A 219 0.15 35.18 1.97
C ASN A 219 -1.13 34.98 2.81
N HIS A 220 -2.10 35.91 2.71
CA HIS A 220 -3.39 35.80 3.40
C HIS A 220 -4.36 34.82 2.73
N ALA A 221 -4.02 34.25 1.59
CA ALA A 221 -4.82 33.26 0.87
C ALA A 221 -4.35 31.81 1.11
N LEU A 222 -3.49 31.59 2.10
CA LEU A 222 -3.05 30.28 2.56
C LEU A 222 -3.80 29.89 3.85
N PHE A 223 -4.64 28.88 3.79
CA PHE A 223 -5.48 28.42 4.91
C PHE A 223 -5.04 27.02 5.34
N TYR A 224 -4.80 26.86 6.64
CA TYR A 224 -4.44 25.57 7.22
C TYR A 224 -5.68 24.86 7.77
N THR A 225 -5.80 23.56 7.53
CA THR A 225 -6.92 22.72 7.95
C THR A 225 -6.43 21.43 8.63
N ASP A 226 -7.33 20.71 9.26
CA ASP A 226 -7.11 19.39 9.86
C ASP A 226 -7.31 18.20 8.87
N ASN A 227 -7.45 18.51 7.56
CA ASN A 227 -7.73 17.54 6.51
C ASN A 227 -9.12 16.84 6.63
N SER A 228 -10.08 17.52 7.18
CA SER A 228 -11.48 17.08 7.29
C SER A 228 -12.41 17.92 6.43
N THR A 229 -13.64 17.44 6.26
CA THR A 229 -14.72 18.23 5.64
C THR A 229 -15.01 19.48 6.49
N ASP A 230 -15.00 19.37 7.83
CA ASP A 230 -15.24 20.50 8.73
C ASP A 230 -14.13 21.54 8.63
N GLY A 231 -12.86 21.11 8.54
CA GLY A 231 -11.73 22.00 8.25
C GLY A 231 -11.88 22.73 6.92
N GLY A 232 -12.39 22.05 5.89
CA GLY A 232 -12.73 22.66 4.60
C GLY A 232 -13.85 23.70 4.71
N ILE A 233 -14.89 23.44 5.50
CA ILE A 233 -15.96 24.41 5.78
C ILE A 233 -15.38 25.65 6.46
N GLN A 234 -14.54 25.47 7.47
CA GLN A 234 -13.95 26.60 8.19
C GLN A 234 -13.02 27.42 7.30
N ALA A 235 -12.14 26.79 6.53
CA ALA A 235 -11.25 27.48 5.59
C ALA A 235 -12.03 28.30 4.56
N ALA A 236 -13.12 27.76 4.01
CA ALA A 236 -13.99 28.46 3.08
C ALA A 236 -14.69 29.68 3.72
N ARG A 237 -15.16 29.56 4.98
CA ARG A 237 -15.73 30.69 5.72
C ARG A 237 -14.72 31.81 5.96
N ASP A 238 -13.47 31.45 6.26
CA ASP A 238 -12.39 32.42 6.46
C ASP A 238 -11.95 33.05 5.13
N PHE A 239 -11.89 32.28 4.06
CA PHE A 239 -11.68 32.79 2.70
C PHE A 239 -12.74 33.82 2.28
N LEU A 240 -14.02 33.59 2.64
CA LEU A 240 -15.12 34.50 2.30
C LEU A 240 -15.04 35.86 3.03
N LYS A 241 -14.25 35.98 4.11
CA LYS A 241 -14.01 37.24 4.82
C LYS A 241 -12.95 38.13 4.13
N LEU A 242 -12.21 37.59 3.15
CA LEU A 242 -11.22 38.36 2.42
C LEU A 242 -11.90 39.46 1.60
N GLU A 243 -11.34 40.70 1.64
CA GLU A 243 -11.80 41.79 0.82
C GLU A 243 -11.49 41.55 -0.67
N GLU A 244 -10.27 41.07 -0.97
CA GLU A 244 -9.85 40.66 -2.31
C GLU A 244 -9.66 39.16 -2.35
N ARG A 245 -10.61 38.46 -2.95
CA ARG A 245 -10.59 36.99 -3.06
C ARG A 245 -9.91 36.56 -4.35
N PRO A 246 -9.01 35.54 -4.28
CA PRO A 246 -8.56 34.79 -5.47
C PRO A 246 -9.71 34.15 -6.22
N ASP A 247 -9.50 33.94 -7.53
CA ASP A 247 -10.51 33.39 -8.43
C ASP A 247 -10.53 31.84 -8.43
N VAL A 248 -9.52 31.22 -7.84
CA VAL A 248 -9.37 29.76 -7.75
C VAL A 248 -9.00 29.37 -6.33
N VAL A 249 -9.60 28.31 -5.84
CA VAL A 249 -9.19 27.61 -4.60
C VAL A 249 -8.62 26.25 -4.95
N PHE A 250 -7.37 26.00 -4.57
CA PHE A 250 -6.77 24.67 -4.56
C PHE A 250 -6.88 24.06 -3.17
N CYS A 251 -7.45 22.84 -3.09
CA CYS A 251 -7.50 22.04 -1.87
C CYS A 251 -6.54 20.86 -1.99
N ASP A 252 -5.68 20.64 -1.02
CA ASP A 252 -4.71 19.53 -1.03
C ASP A 252 -5.35 18.15 -0.79
N SER A 253 -6.66 18.12 -0.54
CA SER A 253 -7.46 16.91 -0.42
C SER A 253 -8.92 17.18 -0.80
N ASP A 254 -9.55 16.19 -1.39
CA ASP A 254 -10.97 16.24 -1.76
C ASP A 254 -11.91 16.27 -0.55
N ALA A 255 -11.49 15.83 0.65
CA ALA A 255 -12.25 16.03 1.88
C ALA A 255 -12.39 17.51 2.19
N ILE A 256 -11.29 18.27 2.12
CA ILE A 256 -11.29 19.74 2.31
C ILE A 256 -12.14 20.41 1.23
N ALA A 257 -11.98 19.97 -0.02
CA ALA A 257 -12.73 20.55 -1.15
C ALA A 257 -14.24 20.35 -1.00
N LEU A 258 -14.69 19.19 -0.54
CA LEU A 258 -16.11 18.92 -0.30
C LEU A 258 -16.70 19.84 0.78
N GLY A 259 -15.95 20.05 1.88
CA GLY A 259 -16.34 21.00 2.90
C GLY A 259 -16.40 22.44 2.38
N ALA A 260 -15.41 22.82 1.59
CA ALA A 260 -15.36 24.14 0.96
C ALA A 260 -16.54 24.36 -0.01
N LEU A 261 -16.82 23.38 -0.88
CA LEU A 261 -17.98 23.43 -1.79
C LEU A 261 -19.29 23.62 -1.02
N TYR A 262 -19.49 22.89 0.09
CA TYR A 262 -20.66 23.06 0.93
C TYR A 262 -20.76 24.48 1.51
N ALA A 263 -19.68 25.03 2.07
CA ALA A 263 -19.70 26.35 2.65
C ALA A 263 -19.91 27.45 1.59
N PHE A 264 -19.32 27.32 0.42
CA PHE A 264 -19.52 28.22 -0.72
C PHE A 264 -20.98 28.19 -1.20
N TYR A 265 -21.56 27.00 -1.31
CA TYR A 265 -22.98 26.86 -1.64
C TYR A 265 -23.90 27.57 -0.61
N GLN A 266 -23.64 27.37 0.69
CA GLN A 266 -24.39 28.06 1.76
C GLN A 266 -24.30 29.58 1.71
N ALA A 267 -23.16 30.10 1.23
CA ALA A 267 -22.92 31.52 1.05
C ALA A 267 -23.42 32.09 -0.30
N GLY A 268 -24.05 31.27 -1.14
CA GLY A 268 -24.57 31.67 -2.45
C GLY A 268 -23.50 31.88 -3.53
N VAL A 269 -22.25 31.41 -3.33
CA VAL A 269 -21.16 31.49 -4.30
C VAL A 269 -21.39 30.43 -5.39
N ARG A 270 -21.45 30.89 -6.62
CA ARG A 270 -21.68 30.01 -7.78
C ARG A 270 -20.35 29.46 -8.29
N ILE A 271 -20.17 28.15 -8.21
CA ILE A 271 -18.98 27.49 -8.74
C ILE A 271 -19.35 26.81 -10.06
N PRO A 272 -18.61 27.03 -11.13
CA PRO A 272 -17.33 27.75 -11.25
C PRO A 272 -17.46 29.25 -11.57
N LYS A 273 -18.66 29.80 -11.68
CA LYS A 273 -18.92 31.15 -12.25
C LYS A 273 -18.26 32.28 -11.46
N ASP A 274 -18.39 32.25 -10.13
CA ASP A 274 -17.85 33.27 -9.23
C ASP A 274 -16.51 32.86 -8.61
N LEU A 275 -16.23 31.56 -8.54
CA LEU A 275 -15.02 30.97 -7.96
C LEU A 275 -14.82 29.58 -8.52
N SER A 276 -13.60 29.22 -8.94
CA SER A 276 -13.24 27.84 -9.32
C SER A 276 -12.64 27.06 -8.16
N VAL A 277 -12.91 25.76 -8.10
CA VAL A 277 -12.37 24.86 -7.06
C VAL A 277 -11.71 23.66 -7.70
N ILE A 278 -10.47 23.38 -7.33
CA ILE A 278 -9.70 22.21 -7.76
C ILE A 278 -9.11 21.48 -6.56
N SER A 279 -8.83 20.19 -6.69
CA SER A 279 -8.30 19.41 -5.58
C SER A 279 -7.41 18.26 -6.01
N ILE A 280 -6.76 17.66 -5.00
CA ILE A 280 -6.18 16.32 -5.10
C ILE A 280 -7.26 15.28 -4.82
N GLY A 281 -7.45 14.32 -5.72
CA GLY A 281 -8.42 13.23 -5.57
C GLY A 281 -7.83 12.05 -4.83
N LEU A 282 -8.19 11.89 -3.58
CA LEU A 282 -7.75 10.81 -2.69
C LEU A 282 -8.86 9.78 -2.43
N HIS A 283 -10.11 10.22 -2.35
CA HIS A 283 -11.28 9.38 -2.15
C HIS A 283 -11.68 8.63 -3.43
N HIS A 284 -12.74 7.85 -3.36
CA HIS A 284 -13.32 7.24 -4.56
C HIS A 284 -13.69 8.29 -5.59
N SER A 285 -13.43 8.00 -6.86
CA SER A 285 -13.75 8.90 -7.98
C SER A 285 -15.24 9.29 -8.03
N SER A 286 -16.13 8.43 -7.51
CA SER A 286 -17.55 8.73 -7.31
C SER A 286 -17.81 9.92 -6.39
N THR A 287 -17.01 10.10 -5.32
CA THR A 287 -17.18 11.20 -4.37
C THR A 287 -16.98 12.56 -5.05
N SER A 288 -15.88 12.72 -5.79
CA SER A 288 -15.61 13.95 -6.54
C SER A 288 -16.51 14.11 -7.78
N LYS A 289 -16.98 13.01 -8.39
CA LYS A 289 -17.91 13.03 -9.50
C LYS A 289 -19.33 13.44 -9.07
N CYS A 290 -19.77 13.03 -7.91
CA CYS A 290 -21.12 13.28 -7.37
C CYS A 290 -21.20 14.51 -6.47
N SER A 291 -20.11 15.26 -6.26
CA SER A 291 -20.19 16.57 -5.61
C SER A 291 -20.96 17.57 -6.45
N ILE A 292 -21.42 18.66 -5.84
CA ILE A 292 -22.19 19.70 -6.53
C ILE A 292 -21.45 21.04 -6.35
N PRO A 293 -20.90 21.57 -7.47
CA PRO A 293 -20.72 20.91 -8.78
C PRO A 293 -19.70 19.76 -8.74
N PRO A 294 -19.66 18.87 -9.75
CA PRO A 294 -18.63 17.83 -9.89
C PRO A 294 -17.23 18.40 -9.82
N LEU A 295 -16.40 17.85 -8.88
CA LEU A 295 -15.10 18.43 -8.51
C LEU A 295 -13.99 18.00 -9.48
N THR A 296 -13.26 18.97 -10.00
CA THR A 296 -12.01 18.80 -10.76
C THR A 296 -10.91 18.32 -9.82
N VAL A 297 -10.26 17.22 -10.15
CA VAL A 297 -9.21 16.63 -9.31
C VAL A 297 -8.02 16.15 -10.11
N SER A 298 -6.83 16.25 -9.52
CA SER A 298 -5.69 15.42 -9.91
C SER A 298 -5.75 14.13 -9.08
N GLU A 299 -5.91 12.98 -9.75
CA GLU A 299 -6.19 11.70 -9.08
C GLU A 299 -4.88 10.99 -8.68
N VAL A 300 -4.82 10.56 -7.42
CA VAL A 300 -3.76 9.65 -6.94
C VAL A 300 -4.18 8.21 -7.22
N PRO A 301 -3.45 7.46 -8.07
CA PRO A 301 -3.80 6.09 -8.46
C PRO A 301 -3.46 5.08 -7.34
N LEU A 302 -3.95 5.32 -6.11
CA LEU A 302 -3.55 4.59 -4.91
C LEU A 302 -3.84 3.09 -4.99
N THR A 303 -4.96 2.71 -5.62
CA THR A 303 -5.30 1.29 -5.83
C THR A 303 -4.28 0.60 -6.73
N GLN A 304 -3.89 1.23 -7.84
CA GLN A 304 -2.88 0.68 -8.77
C GLN A 304 -1.49 0.63 -8.12
N MET A 305 -1.16 1.64 -7.30
CA MET A 305 0.10 1.63 -6.55
C MET A 305 0.17 0.47 -5.55
N ALA A 306 -0.92 0.23 -4.81
CA ALA A 306 -1.00 -0.87 -3.85
C ALA A 306 -0.99 -2.24 -4.54
N GLU A 307 -1.65 -2.37 -5.70
CA GLU A 307 -1.59 -3.54 -6.55
C GLU A 307 -0.15 -3.84 -6.99
N GLY A 308 0.56 -2.83 -7.49
CA GLY A 308 1.97 -2.94 -7.87
C GLY A 308 2.89 -3.31 -6.70
N CYS A 309 2.64 -2.77 -5.49
CA CYS A 309 3.38 -3.19 -4.29
C CYS A 309 3.16 -4.68 -3.98
N MET A 310 1.92 -5.15 -4.06
CA MET A 310 1.62 -6.56 -3.80
C MET A 310 2.13 -7.48 -4.92
N ASP A 311 2.08 -7.07 -6.18
CA ASP A 311 2.68 -7.80 -7.31
C ASP A 311 4.20 -7.99 -7.10
N TYR A 312 4.90 -6.94 -6.62
CA TYR A 312 6.30 -7.05 -6.21
C TYR A 312 6.49 -8.06 -5.08
N VAL A 313 5.70 -7.99 -4.01
CA VAL A 313 5.80 -8.91 -2.86
C VAL A 313 5.59 -10.36 -3.31
N ILE A 314 4.57 -10.62 -4.12
CA ILE A 314 4.32 -11.97 -4.66
C ILE A 314 5.55 -12.47 -5.44
N ARG A 315 6.11 -11.63 -6.34
CA ARG A 315 7.29 -11.98 -7.10
C ARG A 315 8.50 -12.26 -6.19
N ALA A 316 8.75 -11.40 -5.22
CA ALA A 316 9.88 -11.54 -4.29
C ALA A 316 9.82 -12.82 -3.44
N LEU A 317 8.61 -13.29 -3.11
CA LEU A 317 8.40 -14.48 -2.28
C LEU A 317 8.27 -15.79 -3.08
N THR A 318 7.88 -15.72 -4.36
CA THR A 318 7.54 -16.92 -5.15
C THR A 318 8.49 -17.19 -6.33
N ASP A 319 9.17 -16.18 -6.82
CA ASP A 319 10.18 -16.33 -7.90
C ASP A 319 11.56 -16.57 -7.31
N LYS A 320 12.02 -17.81 -7.41
CA LYS A 320 13.33 -18.23 -6.87
C LYS A 320 14.51 -17.53 -7.54
N SER A 321 14.39 -17.16 -8.81
CA SER A 321 15.45 -16.46 -9.54
C SER A 321 15.62 -15.05 -9.03
N TYR A 322 14.52 -14.36 -8.77
CA TYR A 322 14.52 -13.03 -8.18
C TYR A 322 14.97 -13.04 -6.71
N ALA A 323 14.52 -14.03 -5.92
CA ALA A 323 14.89 -14.15 -4.51
C ALA A 323 16.40 -14.43 -4.30
N ALA A 324 17.08 -14.97 -5.29
CA ALA A 324 18.53 -15.28 -5.21
C ALA A 324 19.41 -14.02 -5.34
N ASP A 325 18.96 -13.00 -6.09
CA ASP A 325 19.67 -11.73 -6.28
C ASP A 325 18.63 -10.59 -6.44
N PRO A 326 18.04 -10.12 -5.32
CA PRO A 326 16.96 -9.15 -5.37
C PRO A 326 17.49 -7.73 -5.58
N GLU A 327 17.35 -7.21 -6.78
CA GLU A 327 17.55 -5.79 -7.04
C GLU A 327 16.26 -4.99 -6.70
N PRO A 328 16.38 -3.79 -6.12
CA PRO A 328 15.23 -2.91 -5.90
C PRO A 328 14.48 -2.59 -7.20
N VAL A 329 13.17 -2.68 -7.17
CA VAL A 329 12.29 -2.35 -8.30
C VAL A 329 11.65 -1.00 -8.07
N HIS A 330 11.89 -0.06 -8.97
CA HIS A 330 11.38 1.31 -8.89
C HIS A 330 10.31 1.54 -9.96
N VAL A 331 9.06 1.74 -9.50
CA VAL A 331 7.93 2.00 -10.39
C VAL A 331 7.37 3.39 -10.12
N GLU A 332 7.29 4.21 -11.16
CA GLU A 332 6.61 5.50 -11.14
C GLU A 332 5.36 5.42 -12.02
N LEU A 333 4.19 5.66 -11.42
CA LEU A 333 2.91 5.72 -12.13
C LEU A 333 2.59 7.15 -12.53
N GLU A 334 1.92 7.30 -13.67
CA GLU A 334 1.41 8.59 -14.13
C GLU A 334 0.15 8.98 -13.36
N THR A 335 -0.03 10.29 -13.16
CA THR A 335 -1.23 10.89 -12.57
C THR A 335 -2.09 11.51 -13.66
N LYS A 336 -3.39 11.62 -13.41
CA LYS A 336 -4.35 12.21 -14.35
C LYS A 336 -5.11 13.35 -13.69
N ILE A 337 -5.24 14.47 -14.41
CA ILE A 337 -6.19 15.53 -14.05
C ILE A 337 -7.52 15.18 -14.71
N ILE A 338 -8.57 15.09 -13.91
CA ILE A 338 -9.93 14.88 -14.36
C ILE A 338 -10.67 16.20 -14.20
N VAL A 339 -10.76 16.93 -15.29
CA VAL A 339 -11.48 18.23 -15.33
C VAL A 339 -12.97 17.98 -15.30
N ARG A 340 -13.66 18.70 -14.41
CA ARG A 340 -15.12 18.66 -14.23
C ARG A 340 -15.67 20.07 -14.04
N GLU A 341 -16.93 20.19 -13.67
CA GLU A 341 -17.67 21.46 -13.64
C GLU A 341 -17.19 22.45 -12.59
N SER A 342 -16.46 22.06 -11.55
CA SER A 342 -15.95 22.97 -10.52
C SER A 342 -14.83 23.89 -11.00
N PHE A 343 -14.31 23.66 -12.21
CA PHE A 343 -13.23 24.43 -12.82
C PHE A 343 -13.41 24.51 -14.34
N GLN A 344 -13.63 25.72 -14.86
CA GLN A 344 -13.85 26.00 -16.28
C GLN A 344 -12.97 27.17 -16.74
#